data_5debaebcd5dc8a47dce430664706bf3b
#
_entry.id   5debaebcd5dc8a47dce430664706bf3b
#
_cell.length_a   1.000
_cell.length_b   1.000
_cell.length_c   1.000
_cell.angle_alpha   90.00
_cell.angle_beta   90.00
_cell.angle_gamma   90.00
#
_symmetry.space_group_name_H-M   'P 1'
#
loop_
_entity.id
_entity.type
_entity.pdbx_description
1 polymer ?
#
loop_
_entity_poly.entity_id
_entity_poly.type
_entity_poly.pdbx_seq_one_letter_code
_entity_poly.pdbx_strand_id
1 'polypeptide(L)'
;MKFNKAVDNYLHTRQFCSLSSSSQKNYESCLLAFCRMSVMGRRLGNIQINKLTVPMCSEIYDTWELETSTSNANHNARVFSVLINYLISMEILPNNPMARVKKRQSEPRSVVWTHDQVLSFLDTAFTKFEWRNIGLIVLMCYEWGQRPIDIRNLTWDNVDLDEGVVQIKQTKRGAEVELPIPPNLIAMLTEQKGDWDFQPYVVPHHRASDGAYRPLTVSQMTGLLAEVKAIAGLPDELRVGDLRKTAIVQMIESEVDHLAIQSVTGHKNVSSLNPYNKFSLKTAKSALERRQRQ
;
A
#
# COMPACT_ATOMS: atom_id res chain seq x y z
N MET A 1 -32.32 -4.62 -16.57
CA MET A 1 -30.94 -4.33 -17.04
C MET A 1 -30.05 -5.52 -16.68
N LYS A 2 -29.13 -5.97 -17.56
CA LYS A 2 -28.13 -7.02 -17.27
C LYS A 2 -26.96 -6.44 -16.48
N PHE A 3 -26.25 -7.31 -15.74
CA PHE A 3 -25.11 -6.90 -14.91
C PHE A 3 -23.98 -6.22 -15.71
N ASN A 4 -23.62 -6.76 -16.90
CA ASN A 4 -22.62 -6.12 -17.77
C ASN A 4 -23.00 -4.69 -18.18
N LYS A 5 -24.30 -4.44 -18.46
CA LYS A 5 -24.77 -3.08 -18.81
C LYS A 5 -24.74 -2.15 -17.60
N ALA A 6 -25.00 -2.71 -16.40
CA ALA A 6 -24.85 -1.94 -15.17
C ALA A 6 -23.40 -1.52 -14.90
N VAL A 7 -22.46 -2.43 -15.14
CA VAL A 7 -21.01 -2.13 -15.05
C VAL A 7 -20.64 -1.03 -16.05
N ASP A 8 -20.99 -1.20 -17.31
CA ASP A 8 -20.73 -0.21 -18.37
C ASP A 8 -21.27 1.17 -17.99
N ASN A 9 -22.53 1.25 -17.55
CA ASN A 9 -23.13 2.49 -17.09
C ASN A 9 -22.36 3.14 -15.92
N TYR A 10 -21.95 2.35 -14.92
CA TYR A 10 -21.21 2.85 -13.76
C TYR A 10 -19.84 3.41 -14.14
N LEU A 11 -19.09 2.73 -15.03
CA LEU A 11 -17.76 3.17 -15.48
C LEU A 11 -17.77 4.55 -16.21
N HIS A 12 -18.92 4.96 -16.72
CA HIS A 12 -19.09 6.28 -17.36
C HIS A 12 -19.68 7.35 -16.43
N THR A 13 -19.89 7.04 -15.14
CA THR A 13 -20.43 8.01 -14.18
C THR A 13 -19.39 9.03 -13.72
N ARG A 14 -19.87 10.24 -13.37
CA ARG A 14 -19.00 11.24 -12.73
C ARG A 14 -18.39 10.70 -11.42
N GLN A 15 -19.15 9.89 -10.66
CA GLN A 15 -18.68 9.25 -9.44
C GLN A 15 -17.46 8.38 -9.69
N PHE A 16 -17.46 7.53 -10.73
CA PHE A 16 -16.32 6.70 -11.10
C PHE A 16 -15.15 7.56 -11.62
N CYS A 17 -15.42 8.51 -12.52
CA CYS A 17 -14.40 9.39 -13.11
C CYS A 17 -13.71 10.30 -12.08
N SER A 18 -14.34 10.58 -10.94
CA SER A 18 -13.73 11.35 -9.86
C SER A 18 -12.78 10.55 -8.96
N LEU A 19 -12.72 9.24 -9.11
CA LEU A 19 -11.77 8.40 -8.38
C LEU A 19 -10.34 8.65 -8.87
N SER A 20 -9.35 8.36 -8.01
CA SER A 20 -7.95 8.35 -8.44
C SER A 20 -7.73 7.34 -9.57
N SER A 21 -6.78 7.61 -10.48
CA SER A 21 -6.47 6.72 -11.61
C SER A 21 -6.19 5.27 -11.19
N SER A 22 -5.54 5.06 -10.05
CA SER A 22 -5.28 3.71 -9.51
C SER A 22 -6.57 3.03 -9.05
N SER A 23 -7.50 3.77 -8.42
CA SER A 23 -8.80 3.25 -8.01
C SER A 23 -9.68 2.93 -9.21
N GLN A 24 -9.68 3.79 -10.25
CA GLN A 24 -10.39 3.53 -11.50
C GLN A 24 -9.92 2.22 -12.13
N LYS A 25 -8.61 2.07 -12.37
CA LYS A 25 -8.02 0.84 -12.93
C LYS A 25 -8.37 -0.41 -12.12
N ASN A 26 -8.30 -0.32 -10.79
CA ASN A 26 -8.63 -1.44 -9.91
C ASN A 26 -10.12 -1.81 -10.00
N TYR A 27 -11.02 -0.82 -9.88
CA TYR A 27 -12.46 -1.07 -9.92
C TYR A 27 -12.90 -1.59 -11.30
N GLU A 28 -12.42 -0.99 -12.38
CA GLU A 28 -12.68 -1.45 -13.74
C GLU A 28 -12.25 -2.91 -13.93
N SER A 29 -11.00 -3.23 -13.56
CA SER A 29 -10.48 -4.60 -13.65
C SER A 29 -11.35 -5.61 -12.87
N CYS A 30 -11.71 -5.29 -11.61
CA CYS A 30 -12.59 -6.14 -10.81
C CYS A 30 -13.97 -6.31 -11.44
N LEU A 31 -14.63 -5.20 -11.83
CA LEU A 31 -15.98 -5.22 -12.38
C LEU A 31 -16.05 -5.98 -13.72
N LEU A 32 -15.06 -5.82 -14.58
CA LEU A 32 -14.96 -6.57 -15.83
C LEU A 32 -14.69 -8.06 -15.58
N ALA A 33 -13.90 -8.40 -14.56
CA ALA A 33 -13.68 -9.79 -14.14
C ALA A 33 -14.99 -10.41 -13.64
N PHE A 34 -15.77 -9.68 -12.82
CA PHE A 34 -17.08 -10.16 -12.33
C PHE A 34 -18.05 -10.48 -13.46
N CYS A 35 -18.04 -9.68 -14.55
CA CYS A 35 -18.88 -9.96 -15.71
C CYS A 35 -18.59 -11.34 -16.36
N ARG A 36 -17.36 -11.85 -16.19
CA ARG A 36 -16.92 -13.12 -16.77
C ARG A 36 -17.16 -14.33 -15.87
N MET A 37 -17.35 -14.10 -14.57
CA MET A 37 -17.58 -15.18 -13.59
C MET A 37 -18.83 -16.00 -13.92
N SER A 38 -18.77 -17.29 -13.61
CA SER A 38 -19.94 -18.18 -13.62
C SER A 38 -20.56 -18.21 -12.22
N VAL A 39 -21.88 -18.05 -12.14
CA VAL A 39 -22.66 -18.08 -10.91
C VAL A 39 -23.92 -18.90 -11.18
N MET A 40 -24.14 -19.96 -10.41
CA MET A 40 -25.25 -20.91 -10.63
C MET A 40 -25.35 -21.38 -12.10
N GLY A 41 -24.20 -21.73 -12.70
CA GLY A 41 -24.10 -22.20 -14.09
C GLY A 41 -24.34 -21.12 -15.15
N ARG A 42 -24.42 -19.84 -14.79
CA ARG A 42 -24.65 -18.73 -15.74
C ARG A 42 -23.58 -17.66 -15.58
N ARG A 43 -23.19 -17.03 -16.69
CA ARG A 43 -22.28 -15.89 -16.66
C ARG A 43 -22.93 -14.71 -15.96
N LEU A 44 -22.29 -14.17 -14.89
CA LEU A 44 -22.82 -13.07 -14.08
C LEU A 44 -23.19 -11.85 -14.94
N GLY A 45 -22.35 -11.51 -15.93
CA GLY A 45 -22.62 -10.40 -16.84
C GLY A 45 -23.95 -10.49 -17.59
N ASN A 46 -24.50 -11.69 -17.75
CA ASN A 46 -25.77 -11.94 -18.44
C ASN A 46 -26.98 -11.99 -17.50
N ILE A 47 -26.76 -12.01 -16.19
CA ILE A 47 -27.82 -12.05 -15.17
C ILE A 47 -28.52 -10.68 -15.09
N GLN A 48 -29.83 -10.68 -14.97
CA GLN A 48 -30.59 -9.46 -14.72
C GLN A 48 -30.32 -8.97 -13.30
N ILE A 49 -30.02 -7.69 -13.12
CA ILE A 49 -29.66 -7.08 -11.85
C ILE A 49 -30.71 -7.34 -10.74
N ASN A 50 -31.98 -7.25 -11.08
CA ASN A 50 -33.09 -7.49 -10.14
C ASN A 50 -33.26 -8.98 -9.76
N LYS A 51 -32.50 -9.89 -10.37
CA LYS A 51 -32.46 -11.31 -10.04
C LYS A 51 -31.26 -11.70 -9.17
N LEU A 52 -30.42 -10.72 -8.80
CA LEU A 52 -29.33 -10.96 -7.85
C LEU A 52 -29.90 -11.27 -6.47
N THR A 53 -29.57 -12.45 -5.95
CA THR A 53 -30.00 -12.92 -4.63
C THR A 53 -28.84 -13.05 -3.66
N VAL A 54 -29.14 -13.13 -2.36
CA VAL A 54 -28.11 -13.37 -1.33
C VAL A 54 -27.35 -14.68 -1.57
N PRO A 55 -28.01 -15.83 -1.91
CA PRO A 55 -27.30 -17.06 -2.24
C PRO A 55 -26.31 -16.92 -3.40
N MET A 56 -26.70 -16.21 -4.48
CA MET A 56 -25.79 -15.92 -5.60
C MET A 56 -24.57 -15.08 -5.15
N CYS A 57 -24.80 -14.07 -4.32
CA CYS A 57 -23.72 -13.25 -3.77
C CYS A 57 -22.80 -14.04 -2.82
N SER A 58 -23.34 -15.03 -2.09
CA SER A 58 -22.54 -15.93 -1.26
C SER A 58 -21.64 -16.81 -2.12
N GLU A 59 -22.18 -17.43 -3.18
CA GLU A 59 -21.39 -18.23 -4.15
C GLU A 59 -20.29 -17.39 -4.80
N ILE A 60 -20.59 -16.15 -5.21
CA ILE A 60 -19.60 -15.20 -5.75
C ILE A 60 -18.48 -14.95 -4.74
N TYR A 61 -18.83 -14.68 -3.48
CA TYR A 61 -17.86 -14.42 -2.43
C TYR A 61 -16.97 -15.64 -2.14
N ASP A 62 -17.57 -16.82 -2.02
CA ASP A 62 -16.86 -18.08 -1.78
C ASP A 62 -15.91 -18.42 -2.95
N THR A 63 -16.34 -18.18 -4.19
CA THR A 63 -15.48 -18.34 -5.38
C THR A 63 -14.27 -17.42 -5.32
N TRP A 64 -14.45 -16.13 -4.99
CA TRP A 64 -13.32 -15.20 -4.85
C TRP A 64 -12.34 -15.65 -3.77
N GLU A 65 -12.84 -16.17 -2.67
CA GLU A 65 -12.01 -16.63 -1.56
C GLU A 65 -11.19 -17.86 -1.94
N LEU A 66 -11.81 -18.83 -2.63
CA LEU A 66 -11.14 -20.05 -3.10
C LEU A 66 -10.08 -19.75 -4.16
N GLU A 67 -10.36 -18.84 -5.09
CA GLU A 67 -9.45 -18.53 -6.20
C GLU A 67 -8.31 -17.60 -5.79
N THR A 68 -8.45 -16.81 -4.72
CA THR A 68 -7.48 -15.80 -4.35
C THR A 68 -7.09 -15.82 -2.88
N SER A 69 -7.82 -15.12 -2.04
CA SER A 69 -7.65 -15.05 -0.59
C SER A 69 -8.83 -14.33 0.06
N THR A 70 -9.05 -14.55 1.37
CA THR A 70 -10.06 -13.84 2.15
C THR A 70 -9.95 -12.31 2.04
N SER A 71 -8.73 -11.78 2.03
CA SER A 71 -8.51 -10.32 1.90
C SER A 71 -8.96 -9.80 0.53
N ASN A 72 -8.63 -10.52 -0.55
CA ASN A 72 -9.06 -10.17 -1.90
C ASN A 72 -10.57 -10.37 -2.09
N ALA A 73 -11.15 -11.44 -1.54
CA ALA A 73 -12.61 -11.64 -1.54
C ALA A 73 -13.34 -10.48 -0.85
N ASN A 74 -12.83 -10.03 0.30
CA ASN A 74 -13.36 -8.88 1.02
C ASN A 74 -13.21 -7.57 0.22
N HIS A 75 -12.11 -7.40 -0.51
CA HIS A 75 -11.91 -6.27 -1.42
C HIS A 75 -12.91 -6.31 -2.58
N ASN A 76 -13.03 -7.45 -3.25
CA ASN A 76 -13.97 -7.66 -4.36
C ASN A 76 -15.43 -7.43 -3.92
N ALA A 77 -15.82 -7.92 -2.74
CA ALA A 77 -17.15 -7.67 -2.17
C ALA A 77 -17.42 -6.18 -1.91
N ARG A 78 -16.39 -5.40 -1.55
CA ARG A 78 -16.50 -3.93 -1.43
C ARG A 78 -16.71 -3.29 -2.79
N VAL A 79 -15.91 -3.64 -3.81
CA VAL A 79 -16.06 -3.11 -5.17
C VAL A 79 -17.42 -3.48 -5.76
N PHE A 80 -17.87 -4.73 -5.57
CA PHE A 80 -19.20 -5.17 -5.97
C PHE A 80 -20.29 -4.34 -5.30
N SER A 81 -20.17 -4.12 -3.98
CA SER A 81 -21.12 -3.29 -3.23
C SER A 81 -21.15 -1.82 -3.70
N VAL A 82 -20.05 -1.27 -4.18
CA VAL A 82 -20.03 0.08 -4.75
C VAL A 82 -20.93 0.15 -5.98
N LEU A 83 -20.82 -0.83 -6.91
CA LEU A 83 -21.73 -0.90 -8.08
C LEU A 83 -23.19 -1.06 -7.65
N ILE A 84 -23.48 -1.97 -6.69
CA ILE A 84 -24.85 -2.19 -6.24
C ILE A 84 -25.44 -0.95 -5.56
N ASN A 85 -24.67 -0.25 -4.74
CA ASN A 85 -25.10 0.98 -4.08
C ASN A 85 -25.37 2.12 -5.09
N TYR A 86 -24.56 2.18 -6.17
CA TYR A 86 -24.89 3.07 -7.30
C TYR A 86 -26.26 2.72 -7.93
N LEU A 87 -26.55 1.43 -8.14
CA LEU A 87 -27.84 1.00 -8.70
C LEU A 87 -29.02 1.28 -7.74
N ILE A 88 -28.78 1.26 -6.44
CA ILE A 88 -29.77 1.64 -5.43
C ILE A 88 -30.01 3.15 -5.49
N SER A 89 -28.98 3.97 -5.61
CA SER A 89 -29.14 5.43 -5.73
C SER A 89 -29.85 5.85 -7.02
N MET A 90 -29.86 4.97 -8.03
CA MET A 90 -30.62 5.14 -9.27
C MET A 90 -32.01 4.48 -9.23
N GLU A 91 -32.46 4.04 -8.05
CA GLU A 91 -33.77 3.35 -7.82
C GLU A 91 -33.98 2.08 -8.66
N ILE A 92 -32.88 1.47 -9.17
CA ILE A 92 -32.93 0.23 -9.98
C ILE A 92 -32.99 -1.01 -9.09
N LEU A 93 -32.42 -0.94 -7.88
CA LEU A 93 -32.46 -1.99 -6.87
C LEU A 93 -32.94 -1.45 -5.52
N PRO A 94 -33.72 -2.22 -4.77
CA PRO A 94 -34.21 -1.79 -3.45
C PRO A 94 -33.18 -1.96 -2.34
N ASN A 95 -32.24 -2.91 -2.45
CA ASN A 95 -31.24 -3.21 -1.42
C ASN A 95 -30.00 -3.88 -2.02
N ASN A 96 -28.96 -4.00 -1.19
CA ASN A 96 -27.70 -4.64 -1.56
C ASN A 96 -27.64 -6.09 -1.02
N PRO A 97 -27.79 -7.13 -1.87
CA PRO A 97 -27.74 -8.50 -1.42
C PRO A 97 -26.33 -8.92 -0.92
N MET A 98 -25.24 -8.32 -1.44
CA MET A 98 -23.87 -8.57 -0.98
C MET A 98 -23.63 -8.08 0.46
N ALA A 99 -24.37 -7.08 0.92
CA ALA A 99 -24.27 -6.60 2.29
C ALA A 99 -24.73 -7.66 3.32
N ARG A 100 -25.60 -8.60 2.91
CA ARG A 100 -26.11 -9.68 3.76
C ARG A 100 -25.25 -10.94 3.73
N VAL A 101 -24.21 -10.98 2.89
CA VAL A 101 -23.25 -12.09 2.85
C VAL A 101 -22.33 -12.01 4.07
N LYS A 102 -22.19 -13.12 4.80
CA LYS A 102 -21.28 -13.24 5.93
C LYS A 102 -19.84 -13.31 5.41
N LYS A 103 -19.12 -12.19 5.50
CA LYS A 103 -17.72 -12.11 5.11
C LYS A 103 -16.81 -12.68 6.20
N ARG A 104 -15.77 -13.40 5.81
CA ARG A 104 -14.76 -13.90 6.75
C ARG A 104 -13.78 -12.80 7.13
N GLN A 105 -13.27 -12.85 8.35
CA GLN A 105 -12.26 -11.93 8.80
C GLN A 105 -10.92 -12.35 8.21
N SER A 106 -10.23 -11.42 7.54
CA SER A 106 -8.86 -11.61 7.11
C SER A 106 -7.90 -11.13 8.20
N GLU A 107 -6.91 -11.94 8.53
CA GLU A 107 -5.87 -11.49 9.43
C GLU A 107 -4.98 -10.43 8.77
N PRO A 108 -4.65 -9.36 9.51
CA PRO A 108 -3.69 -8.38 9.03
C PRO A 108 -2.33 -9.03 8.83
N ARG A 109 -1.63 -8.66 7.74
CA ARG A 109 -0.26 -9.09 7.52
C ARG A 109 0.63 -8.68 8.70
N SER A 110 1.31 -9.65 9.33
CA SER A 110 2.12 -9.44 10.54
C SER A 110 3.61 -9.28 10.30
N VAL A 111 4.09 -9.46 9.06
CA VAL A 111 5.52 -9.43 8.71
C VAL A 111 6.15 -8.07 9.04
N VAL A 112 7.30 -8.12 9.67
CA VAL A 112 8.22 -7.01 9.94
C VAL A 112 9.62 -7.46 9.53
N TRP A 113 10.44 -6.53 9.04
CA TRP A 113 11.84 -6.80 8.75
C TRP A 113 12.67 -6.73 10.03
N THR A 114 13.63 -7.63 10.20
CA THR A 114 14.65 -7.45 11.22
C THR A 114 15.70 -6.45 10.76
N HIS A 115 16.45 -5.88 11.71
CA HIS A 115 17.57 -4.98 11.38
C HIS A 115 18.60 -5.67 10.48
N ASP A 116 18.98 -6.91 10.79
CA ASP A 116 19.94 -7.70 10.01
C ASP A 116 19.44 -7.97 8.58
N GLN A 117 18.14 -8.20 8.40
CA GLN A 117 17.55 -8.35 7.07
C GLN A 117 17.63 -7.07 6.25
N VAL A 118 17.43 -5.90 6.88
CA VAL A 118 17.59 -4.60 6.21
C VAL A 118 19.05 -4.40 5.81
N LEU A 119 19.99 -4.62 6.71
CA LEU A 119 21.43 -4.49 6.42
C LEU A 119 21.86 -5.42 5.29
N SER A 120 21.54 -6.73 5.38
CA SER A 120 21.87 -7.70 4.33
C SER A 120 21.28 -7.33 2.96
N PHE A 121 20.08 -6.78 2.94
CA PHE A 121 19.47 -6.27 1.71
C PHE A 121 20.26 -5.08 1.15
N LEU A 122 20.59 -4.10 1.98
CA LEU A 122 21.31 -2.89 1.57
C LEU A 122 22.73 -3.21 1.09
N ASP A 123 23.45 -4.06 1.84
CA ASP A 123 24.79 -4.51 1.46
C ASP A 123 24.77 -5.14 0.05
N THR A 124 23.76 -5.96 -0.24
CA THR A 124 23.58 -6.56 -1.56
C THR A 124 23.16 -5.53 -2.61
N ALA A 125 22.20 -4.66 -2.29
CA ALA A 125 21.64 -3.71 -3.24
C ALA A 125 22.67 -2.68 -3.71
N PHE A 126 23.60 -2.27 -2.85
CA PHE A 126 24.63 -1.31 -3.19
C PHE A 126 25.86 -1.91 -3.89
N THR A 127 25.87 -3.21 -4.18
CA THR A 127 26.95 -3.80 -4.99
C THR A 127 26.82 -3.50 -6.48
N LYS A 128 25.63 -3.12 -6.96
CA LYS A 128 25.35 -2.84 -8.38
C LYS A 128 24.57 -1.55 -8.56
N PHE A 129 24.96 -0.80 -9.56
CA PHE A 129 24.30 0.45 -9.92
C PHE A 129 22.80 0.27 -10.23
N GLU A 130 22.42 -0.82 -10.91
CA GLU A 130 21.05 -1.13 -11.28
C GLU A 130 20.14 -1.37 -10.07
N TRP A 131 20.70 -1.78 -8.94
CA TRP A 131 19.96 -2.03 -7.69
C TRP A 131 19.99 -0.86 -6.72
N ARG A 132 20.83 0.16 -6.97
CA ARG A 132 20.99 1.30 -6.06
C ARG A 132 19.65 1.98 -5.75
N ASN A 133 18.81 2.18 -6.75
CA ASN A 133 17.51 2.82 -6.55
C ASN A 133 16.55 2.02 -5.66
N ILE A 134 16.52 0.69 -5.78
CA ILE A 134 15.72 -0.12 -4.85
C ILE A 134 16.34 -0.16 -3.44
N GLY A 135 17.68 -0.13 -3.34
CA GLY A 135 18.40 0.03 -2.07
C GLY A 135 18.01 1.32 -1.35
N LEU A 136 18.06 2.45 -2.06
CA LEU A 136 17.64 3.75 -1.53
C LEU A 136 16.16 3.78 -1.13
N ILE A 137 15.26 3.19 -1.92
CA ILE A 137 13.83 3.10 -1.55
C ILE A 137 13.67 2.31 -0.25
N VAL A 138 14.34 1.16 -0.11
CA VAL A 138 14.28 0.35 1.11
C VAL A 138 14.82 1.12 2.31
N LEU A 139 15.99 1.76 2.17
CA LEU A 139 16.59 2.55 3.22
C LEU A 139 15.70 3.72 3.65
N MET A 140 15.22 4.54 2.71
CA MET A 140 14.33 5.67 3.02
C MET A 140 12.99 5.21 3.63
N CYS A 141 12.41 4.10 3.16
CA CYS A 141 11.21 3.53 3.77
C CYS A 141 11.45 3.05 5.20
N TYR A 142 12.64 2.50 5.47
CA TYR A 142 13.03 2.03 6.79
C TYR A 142 13.30 3.18 7.75
N GLU A 143 14.12 4.16 7.37
CA GLU A 143 14.49 5.31 8.19
C GLU A 143 13.29 6.20 8.50
N TRP A 144 12.51 6.56 7.50
CA TRP A 144 11.42 7.52 7.64
C TRP A 144 10.04 6.90 7.87
N GLY A 145 9.92 5.57 7.82
CA GLY A 145 8.62 4.91 8.00
C GLY A 145 7.56 5.35 6.99
N GLN A 146 7.96 5.84 5.81
CA GLN A 146 7.02 6.32 4.79
C GLN A 146 6.55 5.20 3.86
N ARG A 147 5.47 5.44 3.11
CA ARG A 147 4.96 4.46 2.14
C ARG A 147 5.86 4.40 0.91
N PRO A 148 6.07 3.21 0.32
CA PRO A 148 6.89 3.08 -0.90
C PRO A 148 6.43 3.96 -2.06
N ILE A 149 5.13 4.24 -2.17
CA ILE A 149 4.58 5.13 -3.20
C ILE A 149 5.03 6.58 -3.01
N ASP A 150 5.12 7.04 -1.76
CA ASP A 150 5.51 8.40 -1.44
C ASP A 150 7.03 8.58 -1.66
N ILE A 151 7.83 7.58 -1.25
CA ILE A 151 9.28 7.57 -1.44
C ILE A 151 9.67 7.48 -2.93
N ARG A 152 9.08 6.58 -3.71
CA ARG A 152 9.43 6.44 -5.12
C ARG A 152 9.07 7.66 -5.97
N ASN A 153 8.10 8.47 -5.52
CA ASN A 153 7.69 9.69 -6.19
C ASN A 153 8.44 10.94 -5.68
N LEU A 154 9.37 10.77 -4.74
CA LEU A 154 10.15 11.87 -4.20
C LEU A 154 10.97 12.56 -5.30
N THR A 155 10.94 13.89 -5.31
CA THR A 155 11.71 14.72 -6.24
C THR A 155 12.79 15.48 -5.50
N TRP A 156 13.81 15.93 -6.21
CA TRP A 156 14.89 16.73 -5.63
C TRP A 156 14.41 18.04 -5.01
N ASP A 157 13.31 18.61 -5.50
CA ASP A 157 12.69 19.81 -4.91
C ASP A 157 12.17 19.59 -3.48
N ASN A 158 12.01 18.33 -3.07
CA ASN A 158 11.57 17.97 -1.73
C ASN A 158 12.72 17.63 -0.78
N VAL A 159 13.98 17.66 -1.25
CA VAL A 159 15.16 17.23 -0.49
C VAL A 159 16.14 18.37 -0.37
N ASP A 160 16.28 18.89 0.83
CA ASP A 160 17.30 19.87 1.18
C ASP A 160 18.47 19.14 1.86
N LEU A 161 19.55 18.92 1.09
CA LEU A 161 20.74 18.23 1.58
C LEU A 161 21.61 19.11 2.46
N ASP A 162 21.53 20.44 2.31
CA ASP A 162 22.31 21.39 3.08
C ASP A 162 21.74 21.52 4.49
N GLU A 163 20.42 21.65 4.61
CA GLU A 163 19.71 21.66 5.90
C GLU A 163 19.48 20.26 6.46
N GLY A 164 19.69 19.21 5.66
CA GLY A 164 19.46 17.81 6.07
C GLY A 164 18.00 17.47 6.34
N VAL A 165 17.08 17.99 5.50
CA VAL A 165 15.63 17.85 5.68
C VAL A 165 14.96 17.36 4.40
N VAL A 166 13.94 16.53 4.56
CA VAL A 166 13.06 16.08 3.46
C VAL A 166 11.60 16.42 3.77
N GLN A 167 10.89 16.95 2.77
CA GLN A 167 9.45 17.22 2.83
C GLN A 167 8.69 16.20 2.00
N ILE A 168 7.79 15.43 2.64
CA ILE A 168 7.06 14.36 1.98
C ILE A 168 5.56 14.65 2.03
N LYS A 169 4.95 14.85 0.87
CA LYS A 169 3.51 14.93 0.71
C LYS A 169 2.92 13.55 0.44
N GLN A 170 2.20 13.01 1.40
CA GLN A 170 1.65 11.65 1.31
C GLN A 170 0.51 11.57 0.29
N THR A 171 0.70 10.76 -0.76
CA THR A 171 -0.26 10.58 -1.87
C THR A 171 -1.65 10.14 -1.41
N LYS A 172 -1.74 9.26 -0.41
CA LYS A 172 -3.01 8.64 0.00
C LYS A 172 -3.88 9.53 0.89
N ARG A 173 -3.29 10.42 1.69
CA ARG A 173 -4.00 11.20 2.73
C ARG A 173 -3.74 12.69 2.65
N GLY A 174 -2.86 13.13 1.75
CA GLY A 174 -2.44 14.53 1.61
C GLY A 174 -1.79 15.12 2.87
N ALA A 175 -1.31 14.27 3.80
CA ALA A 175 -0.53 14.74 4.93
C ALA A 175 0.86 15.15 4.44
N GLU A 176 1.37 16.27 4.94
CA GLU A 176 2.73 16.73 4.72
C GLU A 176 3.53 16.46 5.99
N VAL A 177 4.69 15.84 5.83
CA VAL A 177 5.64 15.57 6.90
C VAL A 177 7.01 16.11 6.51
N GLU A 178 7.68 16.72 7.48
CA GLU A 178 9.06 17.16 7.36
C GLU A 178 9.92 16.31 8.26
N LEU A 179 10.96 15.69 7.72
CA LEU A 179 11.75 14.68 8.41
C LEU A 179 13.24 14.98 8.27
N PRO A 180 14.03 14.74 9.32
CA PRO A 180 15.49 14.85 9.23
C PRO A 180 16.05 13.74 8.34
N ILE A 181 17.10 14.05 7.61
CA ILE A 181 17.87 13.09 6.83
C ILE A 181 19.09 12.66 7.66
N PRO A 182 19.20 11.37 8.03
CA PRO A 182 20.38 10.87 8.74
C PRO A 182 21.70 11.13 7.96
N PRO A 183 22.83 11.39 8.64
CA PRO A 183 24.10 11.74 7.99
C PRO A 183 24.58 10.73 6.93
N ASN A 184 24.41 9.45 7.19
CA ASN A 184 24.74 8.39 6.24
C ASN A 184 23.86 8.48 4.98
N LEU A 185 22.58 8.79 5.12
CA LEU A 185 21.67 8.95 4.00
C LEU A 185 21.92 10.26 3.24
N ILE A 186 22.36 11.36 3.91
CA ILE A 186 22.79 12.59 3.23
C ILE A 186 23.93 12.27 2.25
N ALA A 187 24.98 11.56 2.71
CA ALA A 187 26.10 11.19 1.87
C ALA A 187 25.65 10.39 0.62
N MET A 188 24.78 9.39 0.81
CA MET A 188 24.26 8.56 -0.28
C MET A 188 23.37 9.36 -1.25
N LEU A 189 22.53 10.27 -0.73
CA LEU A 189 21.68 11.13 -1.58
C LEU A 189 22.48 12.20 -2.31
N THR A 190 23.61 12.67 -1.74
CA THR A 190 24.52 13.58 -2.41
C THR A 190 25.18 12.90 -3.62
N GLU A 191 25.67 11.66 -3.45
CA GLU A 191 26.18 10.86 -4.56
C GLU A 191 25.09 10.59 -5.61
N GLN A 192 23.91 10.20 -5.16
CA GLN A 192 22.75 9.96 -6.03
C GLN A 192 22.38 11.21 -6.83
N LYS A 193 22.41 12.39 -6.22
CA LYS A 193 22.13 13.66 -6.88
C LYS A 193 23.19 13.97 -7.93
N GLY A 194 24.46 13.72 -7.64
CA GLY A 194 25.54 13.91 -8.61
C GLY A 194 25.35 13.12 -9.91
N ASP A 195 24.76 11.93 -9.81
CA ASP A 195 24.47 11.09 -10.99
C ASP A 195 23.12 11.40 -11.68
N TRP A 196 22.15 11.97 -10.95
CA TRP A 196 20.76 12.07 -11.39
C TRP A 196 20.10 13.46 -11.25
N ASP A 197 20.85 14.55 -11.06
CA ASP A 197 20.31 15.91 -10.90
C ASP A 197 19.62 16.48 -12.16
N PHE A 198 19.93 15.93 -13.33
CA PHE A 198 19.37 16.35 -14.63
C PHE A 198 17.93 15.89 -14.87
N GLN A 199 17.32 15.20 -13.91
CA GLN A 199 15.93 14.75 -13.94
C GLN A 199 15.30 14.91 -12.54
N PRO A 200 13.95 15.00 -12.41
CA PRO A 200 13.35 15.47 -11.15
C PRO A 200 13.34 14.44 -10.01
N TYR A 201 13.43 13.14 -10.27
CA TYR A 201 13.19 12.11 -9.24
C TYR A 201 14.47 11.71 -8.50
N VAL A 202 14.34 11.48 -7.18
CA VAL A 202 15.46 10.98 -6.35
C VAL A 202 15.84 9.54 -6.73
N VAL A 203 14.84 8.71 -7.03
CA VAL A 203 15.02 7.28 -7.41
C VAL A 203 14.33 7.01 -8.75
N PRO A 204 14.89 7.51 -9.87
CA PRO A 204 14.26 7.37 -11.17
C PRO A 204 14.30 5.94 -11.68
N HIS A 205 13.35 5.59 -12.53
CA HIS A 205 13.53 4.47 -13.44
C HIS A 205 14.47 4.89 -14.57
N HIS A 206 15.22 3.94 -15.12
CA HIS A 206 15.97 4.16 -16.36
C HIS A 206 15.05 4.75 -17.44
N ARG A 207 15.65 5.57 -18.30
CA ARG A 207 14.97 6.30 -19.36
C ARG A 207 13.94 5.42 -20.10
N ALA A 208 12.68 5.84 -20.11
CA ALA A 208 11.66 5.18 -20.91
C ALA A 208 11.97 5.28 -22.42
N SER A 209 11.35 4.46 -23.23
CA SER A 209 11.54 4.47 -24.70
C SER A 209 11.22 5.84 -25.34
N ASP A 210 10.38 6.65 -24.69
CA ASP A 210 10.06 8.03 -25.07
C ASP A 210 11.06 9.08 -24.57
N GLY A 211 12.13 8.66 -23.93
CA GLY A 211 13.17 9.54 -23.39
C GLY A 211 12.82 10.21 -22.05
N ALA A 212 11.66 9.96 -21.47
CA ALA A 212 11.23 10.57 -20.22
C ALA A 212 11.72 9.76 -19.00
N TYR A 213 12.18 10.45 -17.95
CA TYR A 213 12.43 9.85 -16.65
C TYR A 213 11.13 9.77 -15.87
N ARG A 214 10.91 8.67 -15.16
CA ARG A 214 9.71 8.40 -14.38
C ARG A 214 10.08 7.67 -13.09
N PRO A 215 9.23 7.71 -12.05
CA PRO A 215 9.42 6.86 -10.89
C PRO A 215 9.36 5.38 -11.26
N LEU A 216 10.06 4.53 -10.52
CA LEU A 216 9.90 3.08 -10.63
C LEU A 216 8.42 2.70 -10.52
N THR A 217 7.93 1.84 -11.40
CA THR A 217 6.59 1.26 -11.24
C THR A 217 6.57 0.27 -10.07
N VAL A 218 5.39 -0.06 -9.56
CA VAL A 218 5.25 -1.08 -8.50
C VAL A 218 5.81 -2.43 -8.96
N SER A 219 5.57 -2.80 -10.23
CA SER A 219 6.07 -4.06 -10.80
C SER A 219 7.60 -4.09 -10.85
N GLN A 220 8.22 -3.02 -11.34
CA GLN A 220 9.68 -2.90 -11.40
C GLN A 220 10.31 -2.93 -10.00
N MET A 221 9.77 -2.17 -9.05
CA MET A 221 10.22 -2.19 -7.66
C MET A 221 10.10 -3.59 -7.06
N THR A 222 9.01 -4.32 -7.33
CA THR A 222 8.83 -5.70 -6.84
C THR A 222 9.81 -6.67 -7.49
N GLY A 223 10.09 -6.51 -8.79
CA GLY A 223 11.09 -7.33 -9.50
C GLY A 223 12.49 -7.13 -8.94
N LEU A 224 12.95 -5.87 -8.85
CA LEU A 224 14.26 -5.55 -8.27
C LEU A 224 14.40 -6.01 -6.82
N LEU A 225 13.34 -5.84 -6.00
CA LEU A 225 13.32 -6.35 -4.64
C LEU A 225 13.51 -7.87 -4.60
N ALA A 226 12.84 -8.61 -5.47
CA ALA A 226 12.93 -10.07 -5.54
C ALA A 226 14.35 -10.53 -5.94
N GLU A 227 14.96 -9.88 -6.93
CA GLU A 227 16.33 -10.16 -7.36
C GLU A 227 17.34 -9.98 -6.22
N VAL A 228 17.30 -8.82 -5.55
CA VAL A 228 18.23 -8.52 -4.44
C VAL A 228 17.99 -9.47 -3.28
N LYS A 229 16.72 -9.76 -2.89
CA LYS A 229 16.42 -10.73 -1.83
C LYS A 229 16.95 -12.12 -2.12
N ALA A 230 16.81 -12.60 -3.36
CA ALA A 230 17.28 -13.92 -3.74
C ALA A 230 18.79 -14.04 -3.56
N ILE A 231 19.57 -13.01 -3.90
CA ILE A 231 21.04 -12.99 -3.73
C ILE A 231 21.43 -12.83 -2.26
N ALA A 232 20.71 -11.97 -1.51
CA ALA A 232 20.92 -11.76 -0.09
C ALA A 232 20.46 -12.94 0.80
N GLY A 233 19.84 -13.98 0.24
CA GLY A 233 19.30 -15.11 1.00
C GLY A 233 18.13 -14.74 1.92
N LEU A 234 17.35 -13.71 1.57
CA LEU A 234 16.27 -13.20 2.40
C LEU A 234 14.92 -13.87 2.07
N PRO A 235 13.99 -13.95 3.06
CA PRO A 235 12.69 -14.56 2.87
C PRO A 235 11.86 -13.91 1.75
N ASP A 236 11.20 -14.72 0.92
CA ASP A 236 10.38 -14.25 -0.20
C ASP A 236 9.18 -13.42 0.24
N GLU A 237 8.68 -13.65 1.44
CA GLU A 237 7.54 -12.92 1.98
C GLU A 237 7.80 -11.44 2.25
N LEU A 238 9.05 -11.00 2.42
CA LEU A 238 9.41 -9.62 2.71
C LEU A 238 9.02 -8.67 1.56
N ARG A 239 8.33 -7.58 1.88
CA ARG A 239 7.89 -6.56 0.93
C ARG A 239 8.34 -5.17 1.37
N VAL A 240 8.59 -4.27 0.43
CA VAL A 240 8.92 -2.86 0.75
C VAL A 240 7.83 -2.21 1.61
N GLY A 241 6.56 -2.55 1.35
CA GLY A 241 5.44 -2.03 2.15
C GLY A 241 5.45 -2.40 3.63
N ASP A 242 6.16 -3.49 4.00
CA ASP A 242 6.30 -3.92 5.39
C ASP A 242 7.24 -3.00 6.20
N LEU A 243 8.16 -2.28 5.53
CA LEU A 243 9.15 -1.40 6.19
C LEU A 243 8.50 -0.27 7.00
N ARG A 244 7.41 0.31 6.50
CA ARG A 244 6.66 1.29 7.29
C ARG A 244 6.10 0.69 8.58
N LYS A 245 5.61 -0.54 8.51
CA LYS A 245 5.16 -1.27 9.70
C LYS A 245 6.33 -1.57 10.61
N THR A 246 7.46 -1.99 10.05
CA THR A 246 8.71 -2.24 10.78
C THR A 246 9.12 -0.99 11.57
N ALA A 247 9.21 0.17 10.94
CA ALA A 247 9.56 1.43 11.60
C ALA A 247 8.60 1.78 12.74
N ILE A 248 7.28 1.64 12.52
CA ILE A 248 6.27 1.90 13.57
C ILE A 248 6.44 0.94 14.74
N VAL A 249 6.60 -0.36 14.49
CA VAL A 249 6.79 -1.37 15.54
C VAL A 249 8.06 -1.09 16.33
N GLN A 250 9.16 -0.76 15.68
CA GLN A 250 10.43 -0.43 16.33
C GLN A 250 10.32 0.84 17.20
N MET A 251 9.64 1.89 16.70
CA MET A 251 9.39 3.09 17.51
C MET A 251 8.54 2.78 18.75
N ILE A 252 7.51 1.94 18.63
CA ILE A 252 6.68 1.50 19.77
C ILE A 252 7.50 0.67 20.77
N GLU A 253 8.32 -0.26 20.28
CA GLU A 253 9.19 -1.10 21.12
C GLU A 253 10.30 -0.31 21.81
N SER A 254 10.69 0.82 21.22
CA SER A 254 11.61 1.82 21.81
C SER A 254 10.89 2.84 22.67
N GLU A 255 9.60 2.65 22.95
CA GLU A 255 8.78 3.50 23.83
C GLU A 255 8.69 4.97 23.37
N VAL A 256 8.80 5.21 22.06
CA VAL A 256 8.58 6.52 21.46
C VAL A 256 7.12 6.93 21.66
N ASP A 257 6.90 8.18 22.05
CA ASP A 257 5.55 8.71 22.23
C ASP A 257 4.71 8.65 20.95
N HIS A 258 3.42 8.35 21.10
CA HIS A 258 2.51 8.19 19.97
C HIS A 258 2.37 9.46 19.11
N LEU A 259 2.46 10.65 19.71
CA LEU A 259 2.44 11.91 18.96
C LEU A 259 3.71 12.07 18.12
N ALA A 260 4.87 11.68 18.67
CA ALA A 260 6.11 11.66 17.92
C ALA A 260 6.06 10.66 16.74
N ILE A 261 5.49 9.44 16.97
CA ILE A 261 5.27 8.48 15.89
C ILE A 261 4.32 9.04 14.82
N GLN A 262 3.27 9.78 15.23
CA GLN A 262 2.38 10.43 14.26
C GLN A 262 3.08 11.51 13.46
N SER A 263 3.95 12.31 14.06
CA SER A 263 4.73 13.35 13.39
C SER A 263 5.64 12.75 12.30
N VAL A 264 6.29 11.62 12.60
CA VAL A 264 7.12 10.90 11.63
C VAL A 264 6.26 10.28 10.53
N THR A 265 5.19 9.59 10.91
CA THR A 265 4.44 8.74 9.98
C THR A 265 3.29 9.44 9.26
N GLY A 266 2.91 10.64 9.67
CA GLY A 266 1.77 11.39 9.11
C GLY A 266 0.41 10.74 9.38
N HIS A 267 0.24 10.00 10.48
CA HIS A 267 -1.06 9.46 10.88
C HIS A 267 -1.94 10.55 11.48
N LYS A 268 -3.12 10.80 10.88
CA LYS A 268 -4.06 11.81 11.40
C LYS A 268 -4.69 11.45 12.75
N ASN A 269 -4.82 10.14 13.06
CA ASN A 269 -5.45 9.65 14.28
C ASN A 269 -4.57 8.62 14.97
N VAL A 270 -4.42 8.74 16.30
CA VAL A 270 -3.69 7.77 17.15
C VAL A 270 -4.27 6.36 17.02
N SER A 271 -5.60 6.23 16.86
CA SER A 271 -6.27 4.93 16.66
C SER A 271 -5.73 4.15 15.46
N SER A 272 -5.11 4.83 14.49
CA SER A 272 -4.44 4.17 13.36
C SER A 272 -3.19 3.39 13.77
N LEU A 273 -2.65 3.64 14.96
CA LEU A 273 -1.50 2.92 15.53
C LEU A 273 -1.92 1.69 16.34
N ASN A 274 -3.21 1.56 16.72
CA ASN A 274 -3.71 0.42 17.50
C ASN A 274 -3.34 -0.96 16.95
N PRO A 275 -3.36 -1.20 15.61
CA PRO A 275 -2.96 -2.50 15.06
C PRO A 275 -1.49 -2.87 15.32
N TYR A 276 -0.66 -1.90 15.68
CA TYR A 276 0.78 -2.09 15.98
C TYR A 276 1.05 -2.19 17.47
N ASN A 277 0.11 -1.75 18.32
CA ASN A 277 0.22 -1.83 19.78
C ASN A 277 0.07 -3.30 20.21
N LYS A 278 1.19 -3.96 20.46
CA LYS A 278 1.20 -5.26 21.13
C LYS A 278 1.32 -5.01 22.64
N PHE A 279 0.29 -5.37 23.40
CA PHE A 279 0.42 -5.46 24.86
C PHE A 279 1.49 -6.51 25.16
N SER A 280 2.67 -6.07 25.58
CA SER A 280 3.76 -6.96 25.95
C SER A 280 4.06 -6.84 27.45
N LEU A 281 4.49 -7.96 28.03
CA LEU A 281 4.94 -7.95 29.44
C LEU A 281 6.10 -6.97 29.64
N LYS A 282 6.97 -6.80 28.63
CA LYS A 282 8.07 -5.83 28.65
C LYS A 282 7.57 -4.40 28.79
N THR A 283 6.58 -4.00 27.99
CA THR A 283 5.99 -2.65 28.03
C THR A 283 5.28 -2.40 29.37
N ALA A 284 4.54 -3.41 29.86
CA ALA A 284 3.89 -3.31 31.18
C ALA A 284 4.90 -3.17 32.32
N LYS A 285 5.98 -3.93 32.28
CA LYS A 285 7.07 -3.88 33.29
C LYS A 285 7.74 -2.50 33.29
N SER A 286 8.13 -1.99 32.11
CA SER A 286 8.74 -0.67 31.97
C SER A 286 7.82 0.45 32.49
N ALA A 287 6.53 0.40 32.16
CA ALA A 287 5.55 1.37 32.64
C ALA A 287 5.43 1.37 34.18
N LEU A 288 5.44 0.18 34.82
CA LEU A 288 5.39 0.06 36.29
C LEU A 288 6.68 0.54 36.95
N GLU A 289 7.84 0.22 36.35
CA GLU A 289 9.14 0.69 36.85
C GLU A 289 9.27 2.23 36.80
N ARG A 290 8.82 2.85 35.70
CA ARG A 290 8.80 4.33 35.60
C ARG A 290 7.89 4.99 36.61
N ARG A 291 6.71 4.41 36.89
CA ARG A 291 5.80 4.91 37.89
C ARG A 291 6.40 4.89 39.33
N GLN A 292 7.25 3.88 39.58
CA GLN A 292 7.89 3.74 40.93
C GLN A 292 9.06 4.70 41.12
N ARG A 293 9.57 5.34 40.08
CA ARG A 293 10.69 6.32 40.16
C ARG A 293 10.22 7.77 40.32
N GLN A 294 8.90 8.01 40.32
CA GLN A 294 8.28 9.30 40.67
C GLN A 294 7.92 9.33 42.15
#